data_a1cd821ceda80426d1476a0454bacf95
#
_entry.id   a1cd821ceda80426d1476a0454bacf95
#
_cell.length_a   1.000
_cell.length_b   1.000
_cell.length_c   1.000
_cell.angle_alpha   90.00
_cell.angle_beta   90.00
_cell.angle_gamma   90.00
#
_symmetry.space_group_name_H-M   'P 1'
#
loop_
_entity.id
_entity.type
_entity.pdbx_description
1 polymer ?
#
loop_
_entity_poly.entity_id
_entity_poly.type
_entity_poly.pdbx_seq_one_letter_code
_entity_poly.pdbx_strand_id
1 'polypeptide(L)'
;MLKRLRIQGFALFEDVELELDPGLNVISGETGAGKSLVLSALGLLLGALRGPWPFREGCDEAELEAEFVLTPGERGAPSSTSEAALCVRRVRRRSGKGTCHVGAEIVTARRAGEVGRTLAEFAFQHAQLELGSNLAFLRALDAFAGQTELYREYAQVYAELVEAEREAARTEDELSDRELRERRLRDRVAALERLQPAPNEHGELRARLAVLGRARDFFELAARVKAVLCEREGSVEDELSALVR
;
A
#
# COMPACT_ATOMS: atom_id res chain seq x y z
N MET A 1 -10.27 29.71 9.44
CA MET A 1 -10.65 30.59 8.32
C MET A 1 -9.46 30.71 7.36
N LEU A 2 -9.65 30.62 6.02
CA LEU A 2 -8.61 30.89 5.03
C LEU A 2 -8.36 32.42 4.98
N LYS A 3 -7.12 32.83 5.24
CA LYS A 3 -6.70 34.23 5.24
C LYS A 3 -5.97 34.63 3.97
N ARG A 4 -5.08 33.74 3.47
CA ARG A 4 -4.24 34.03 2.32
C ARG A 4 -4.09 32.78 1.46
N LEU A 5 -4.10 32.95 0.14
CA LEU A 5 -3.82 31.90 -0.84
C LEU A 5 -2.81 32.43 -1.84
N ARG A 6 -1.66 31.77 -1.97
CA ARG A 6 -0.64 32.06 -2.98
C ARG A 6 -0.50 30.91 -3.97
N ILE A 7 -0.43 31.26 -5.23
CA ILE A 7 -0.39 30.32 -6.35
C ILE A 7 0.77 30.73 -7.26
N GLN A 8 1.78 29.88 -7.44
CA GLN A 8 2.93 30.14 -8.29
C GLN A 8 3.13 29.03 -9.32
N GLY A 9 3.50 29.40 -10.55
CA GLY A 9 3.85 28.47 -11.63
C GLY A 9 2.71 27.50 -12.02
N PHE A 10 1.46 27.85 -11.77
CA PHE A 10 0.30 26.98 -11.92
C PHE A 10 -0.65 27.47 -13.00
N ALA A 11 -0.87 26.67 -14.03
CA ALA A 11 -1.76 26.99 -15.17
C ALA A 11 -1.48 28.39 -15.76
N LEU A 12 -2.40 29.33 -15.58
CA LEU A 12 -2.29 30.73 -16.07
C LEU A 12 -1.53 31.63 -15.08
N PHE A 13 -1.39 31.18 -13.84
CA PHE A 13 -0.84 31.99 -12.76
C PHE A 13 0.70 31.89 -12.71
N GLU A 14 1.36 33.03 -12.80
CA GLU A 14 2.81 33.15 -12.61
C GLU A 14 3.14 33.23 -11.12
N ASP A 15 2.63 34.24 -10.47
CA ASP A 15 2.65 34.44 -9.02
C ASP A 15 1.46 35.30 -8.66
N VAL A 16 0.47 34.72 -8.00
CA VAL A 16 -0.75 35.39 -7.58
C VAL A 16 -0.96 35.15 -6.10
N GLU A 17 -1.22 36.22 -5.38
CA GLU A 17 -1.57 36.20 -3.97
C GLU A 17 -2.96 36.80 -3.77
N LEU A 18 -3.81 36.07 -3.05
CA LEU A 18 -5.16 36.45 -2.72
C LEU A 18 -5.26 36.57 -1.20
N GLU A 19 -5.61 37.75 -0.73
CA GLU A 19 -6.00 37.98 0.64
C GLU A 19 -7.52 37.88 0.76
N LEU A 20 -7.99 37.19 1.79
CA LEU A 20 -9.40 36.91 2.03
C LEU A 20 -9.85 37.50 3.36
N ASP A 21 -10.99 38.19 3.35
CA ASP A 21 -11.59 38.76 4.53
C ASP A 21 -12.46 37.71 5.26
N PRO A 22 -12.76 37.96 6.57
CA PRO A 22 -13.76 37.15 7.26
C PRO A 22 -15.14 37.26 6.62
N GLY A 23 -15.84 36.12 6.52
CA GLY A 23 -17.18 36.04 5.94
C GLY A 23 -17.20 35.65 4.47
N LEU A 24 -18.04 36.28 3.66
CA LEU A 24 -18.27 35.95 2.25
C LEU A 24 -17.27 36.67 1.35
N ASN A 25 -16.43 35.87 0.66
CA ASN A 25 -15.55 36.35 -0.40
C ASN A 25 -16.09 35.89 -1.77
N VAL A 26 -16.24 36.82 -2.72
CA VAL A 26 -16.80 36.54 -4.05
C VAL A 26 -15.72 36.76 -5.12
N ILE A 27 -15.41 35.70 -5.88
CA ILE A 27 -14.50 35.77 -7.02
C ILE A 27 -15.35 35.82 -8.29
N SER A 28 -15.36 36.99 -8.96
CA SER A 28 -16.09 37.20 -10.20
C SER A 28 -15.13 37.46 -11.36
N GLY A 29 -15.62 37.31 -12.59
CA GLY A 29 -14.85 37.54 -13.79
C GLY A 29 -15.43 36.79 -15.01
N GLU A 30 -14.88 37.03 -16.18
CA GLU A 30 -15.29 36.36 -17.42
C GLU A 30 -15.01 34.88 -17.45
N THR A 31 -15.67 34.14 -18.35
CA THR A 31 -15.41 32.72 -18.58
C THR A 31 -13.96 32.55 -19.07
N GLY A 32 -13.19 31.68 -18.43
CA GLY A 32 -11.77 31.48 -18.75
C GLY A 32 -10.78 32.36 -17.95
N ALA A 33 -11.25 33.34 -17.16
CA ALA A 33 -10.40 34.24 -16.36
C ALA A 33 -9.66 33.56 -15.16
N GLY A 34 -9.72 32.24 -15.02
CA GLY A 34 -8.98 31.52 -14.00
C GLY A 34 -9.76 31.24 -12.69
N LYS A 35 -11.03 31.65 -12.55
CA LYS A 35 -11.84 31.40 -11.33
C LYS A 35 -11.83 29.95 -10.87
N SER A 36 -12.13 29.04 -11.80
CA SER A 36 -12.12 27.59 -11.52
C SER A 36 -10.73 27.06 -11.21
N LEU A 37 -9.67 27.71 -11.73
CA LEU A 37 -8.30 27.34 -11.46
C LEU A 37 -7.87 27.68 -10.03
N VAL A 38 -8.36 28.78 -9.46
CA VAL A 38 -8.14 29.13 -8.04
C VAL A 38 -8.73 28.06 -7.13
N LEU A 39 -9.99 27.66 -7.38
CA LEU A 39 -10.62 26.57 -6.63
C LEU A 39 -9.90 25.23 -6.83
N SER A 40 -9.45 24.96 -8.05
CA SER A 40 -8.68 23.75 -8.35
C SER A 40 -7.31 23.75 -7.63
N ALA A 41 -6.62 24.90 -7.58
CA ALA A 41 -5.39 25.04 -6.84
C ALA A 41 -5.60 24.78 -5.34
N LEU A 42 -6.61 25.42 -4.74
CA LEU A 42 -6.94 25.18 -3.34
C LEU A 42 -7.35 23.72 -3.07
N GLY A 43 -8.15 23.12 -3.94
CA GLY A 43 -8.55 21.72 -3.86
C GLY A 43 -7.38 20.74 -3.99
N LEU A 44 -6.41 21.02 -4.87
CA LEU A 44 -5.18 20.25 -4.99
C LEU A 44 -4.26 20.44 -3.78
N LEU A 45 -4.15 21.66 -3.27
CA LEU A 45 -3.36 21.97 -2.07
C LEU A 45 -3.86 21.17 -0.87
N LEU A 46 -5.15 21.21 -0.60
CA LEU A 46 -5.80 20.58 0.55
C LEU A 46 -6.16 19.11 0.31
N GLY A 47 -5.86 18.54 -0.88
CA GLY A 47 -6.08 17.13 -1.19
C GLY A 47 -7.56 16.75 -1.40
N ALA A 48 -8.44 17.74 -1.56
CA ALA A 48 -9.83 17.51 -1.97
C ALA A 48 -9.93 17.09 -3.46
N LEU A 49 -9.00 17.58 -4.29
CA LEU A 49 -8.84 17.14 -5.67
C LEU A 49 -7.59 16.28 -5.84
N ARG A 50 -7.71 15.28 -6.73
CA ARG A 50 -6.60 14.42 -7.17
C ARG A 50 -6.48 14.55 -8.68
N GLY A 51 -5.25 14.68 -9.19
CA GLY A 51 -5.04 14.76 -10.62
C GLY A 51 -3.66 15.35 -10.98
N PRO A 52 -3.40 15.50 -12.28
CA PRO A 52 -2.20 16.15 -12.75
C PRO A 52 -2.22 17.63 -12.35
N TRP A 53 -1.05 18.16 -12.05
CA TRP A 53 -0.90 19.59 -11.80
C TRP A 53 -0.70 20.29 -13.14
N PRO A 54 -1.54 21.28 -13.48
CA PRO A 54 -1.33 22.10 -14.67
C PRO A 54 -0.19 23.08 -14.40
N PHE A 55 1.00 22.77 -14.89
CA PHE A 55 2.13 23.67 -14.80
C PHE A 55 2.01 24.80 -15.82
N ARG A 56 2.37 26.02 -15.41
CA ARG A 56 2.50 27.15 -16.33
C ARG A 56 3.53 26.82 -17.41
N GLU A 57 3.34 27.33 -18.62
CA GLU A 57 4.31 27.21 -19.70
C GLU A 57 5.64 27.87 -19.30
N GLY A 58 6.75 27.17 -19.51
CA GLY A 58 8.08 27.61 -19.08
C GLY A 58 8.43 27.39 -17.62
N CYS A 59 7.51 26.87 -16.78
CA CYS A 59 7.77 26.54 -15.39
C CYS A 59 7.96 25.04 -15.19
N ASP A 60 9.02 24.66 -14.48
CA ASP A 60 9.29 23.27 -14.07
C ASP A 60 8.75 22.93 -12.68
N GLU A 61 8.31 23.94 -11.95
CA GLU A 61 7.84 23.83 -10.58
C GLU A 61 6.55 24.65 -10.41
N ALA A 62 5.61 24.14 -9.63
CA ALA A 62 4.43 24.86 -9.18
C ALA A 62 4.35 24.78 -7.66
N GLU A 63 4.01 25.89 -7.05
CA GLU A 63 3.87 26.04 -5.61
C GLU A 63 2.49 26.60 -5.26
N LEU A 64 1.86 25.97 -4.29
CA LEU A 64 0.59 26.38 -3.72
C LEU A 64 0.75 26.52 -2.21
N GLU A 65 0.34 27.66 -1.68
CA GLU A 65 0.41 27.96 -0.26
C GLU A 65 -0.89 28.58 0.22
N ALA A 66 -1.39 28.12 1.36
CA ALA A 66 -2.54 28.71 2.03
C ALA A 66 -2.29 28.90 3.52
N GLU A 67 -2.68 30.06 4.03
CA GLU A 67 -2.60 30.42 5.43
C GLU A 67 -4.01 30.43 6.04
N PHE A 68 -4.18 29.65 7.11
CA PHE A 68 -5.42 29.54 7.85
C PHE A 68 -5.27 30.14 9.25
N VAL A 69 -6.21 30.94 9.65
CA VAL A 69 -6.36 31.36 11.04
C VAL A 69 -7.30 30.36 11.71
N LEU A 70 -6.81 29.71 12.77
CA LEU A 70 -7.56 28.72 13.54
C LEU A 70 -8.11 29.37 14.80
N THR A 71 -9.37 29.12 15.10
CA THR A 71 -10.01 29.52 16.36
C THR A 71 -9.68 28.54 17.48
N PRO A 72 -9.58 28.98 18.75
CA PRO A 72 -9.37 28.08 19.88
C PRO A 72 -10.45 26.98 19.93
N GLY A 73 -10.01 25.71 19.93
CA GLY A 73 -10.91 24.56 19.93
C GLY A 73 -11.01 23.84 18.56
N GLU A 74 -10.52 24.42 17.45
CA GLU A 74 -10.43 23.72 16.19
C GLU A 74 -9.27 22.73 16.20
N ARG A 75 -9.48 21.54 15.54
CA ARG A 75 -8.46 20.49 15.47
C ARG A 75 -7.23 20.99 14.73
N GLY A 76 -6.09 20.99 15.42
CA GLY A 76 -4.79 21.45 14.91
C GLY A 76 -4.35 22.81 15.48
N ALA A 77 -5.19 23.48 16.25
CA ALA A 77 -4.77 24.65 17.02
C ALA A 77 -3.91 24.20 18.22
N PRO A 78 -2.72 24.81 18.45
CA PRO A 78 -1.98 24.60 19.69
C PRO A 78 -2.81 25.11 20.86
N SER A 79 -2.80 24.34 21.97
CA SER A 79 -3.66 24.53 23.15
C SER A 79 -3.40 25.85 23.94
N SER A 80 -2.56 26.75 23.49
CA SER A 80 -1.99 27.80 24.33
C SER A 80 -2.00 29.21 23.78
N THR A 81 -2.68 29.53 22.65
CA THR A 81 -2.64 30.92 22.16
C THR A 81 -3.91 31.36 21.39
N SER A 82 -4.33 32.59 21.60
CA SER A 82 -5.25 33.33 20.76
C SER A 82 -4.75 33.35 19.31
N GLU A 83 -5.56 32.87 18.35
CA GLU A 83 -5.31 32.88 16.91
C GLU A 83 -3.96 32.24 16.47
N ALA A 84 -3.96 30.94 16.23
CA ALA A 84 -2.83 30.25 15.62
C ALA A 84 -2.95 30.28 14.11
N ALA A 85 -1.96 30.81 13.42
CA ALA A 85 -1.85 30.71 11.97
C ALA A 85 -1.29 29.34 11.60
N LEU A 86 -1.97 28.62 10.72
CA LEU A 86 -1.50 27.36 10.14
C LEU A 86 -1.25 27.55 8.64
N CYS A 87 -0.01 27.37 8.22
CA CYS A 87 0.37 27.40 6.81
C CYS A 87 0.37 25.97 6.23
N VAL A 88 -0.30 25.77 5.11
CA VAL A 88 -0.24 24.55 4.30
C VAL A 88 0.42 24.93 2.99
N ARG A 89 1.54 24.27 2.66
CA ARG A 89 2.31 24.54 1.45
C ARG A 89 2.58 23.25 0.69
N ARG A 90 2.42 23.30 -0.61
CA ARG A 90 2.66 22.17 -1.50
C ARG A 90 3.47 22.62 -2.71
N VAL A 91 4.62 21.98 -2.92
CA VAL A 91 5.47 22.19 -4.07
C VAL A 91 5.46 20.94 -4.93
N ARG A 92 5.30 21.10 -6.23
CA ARG A 92 5.38 19.99 -7.17
C ARG A 92 6.24 20.36 -8.37
N ARG A 93 7.09 19.42 -8.77
CA ARG A 93 7.93 19.56 -9.97
C ARG A 93 7.36 18.73 -11.11
N ARG A 94 7.60 19.19 -12.32
CA ARG A 94 7.20 18.48 -13.55
C ARG A 94 7.78 17.07 -13.62
N SER A 95 8.93 16.81 -12.99
CA SER A 95 9.53 15.48 -12.81
C SER A 95 8.73 14.52 -11.93
N GLY A 96 7.60 14.96 -11.35
CA GLY A 96 6.76 14.18 -10.45
C GLY A 96 7.15 14.25 -8.97
N LYS A 97 8.34 14.76 -8.64
CA LYS A 97 8.77 14.98 -7.25
C LYS A 97 8.03 16.16 -6.64
N GLY A 98 7.82 16.13 -5.32
CA GLY A 98 7.21 17.25 -4.62
C GLY A 98 7.28 17.10 -3.11
N THR A 99 7.04 18.20 -2.40
CA THR A 99 7.02 18.25 -0.94
C THR A 99 5.72 18.86 -0.46
N CYS A 100 5.26 18.43 0.71
CA CYS A 100 4.10 18.99 1.40
C CYS A 100 4.53 19.43 2.79
N HIS A 101 4.12 20.62 3.19
CA HIS A 101 4.39 21.17 4.51
C HIS A 101 3.06 21.51 5.18
N VAL A 102 2.98 21.26 6.48
CA VAL A 102 1.88 21.69 7.35
C VAL A 102 2.54 22.37 8.56
N GLY A 103 2.40 23.67 8.67
CA GLY A 103 3.21 24.47 9.56
C GLY A 103 4.72 24.35 9.24
N ALA A 104 5.51 24.02 10.24
CA ALA A 104 6.94 23.80 10.08
C ALA A 104 7.34 22.36 9.67
N GLU A 105 6.39 21.43 9.60
CA GLU A 105 6.67 20.02 9.38
C GLU A 105 6.54 19.63 7.89
N ILE A 106 7.47 18.80 7.42
CA ILE A 106 7.34 18.12 6.12
C ILE A 106 6.48 16.87 6.35
N VAL A 107 5.38 16.77 5.58
CA VAL A 107 4.43 15.68 5.72
C VAL A 107 4.21 14.96 4.39
N THR A 108 3.62 13.76 4.44
CA THR A 108 3.18 13.06 3.23
C THR A 108 1.97 13.76 2.61
N ALA A 109 1.77 13.60 1.29
CA ALA A 109 0.58 14.13 0.60
C ALA A 109 -0.74 13.61 1.18
N ARG A 110 -0.74 12.38 1.72
CA ARG A 110 -1.89 11.80 2.44
C ARG A 110 -2.18 12.58 3.71
N ARG A 111 -1.15 12.84 4.54
CA ARG A 111 -1.29 13.59 5.79
C ARG A 111 -1.74 15.02 5.56
N ALA A 112 -1.17 15.70 4.54
CA ALA A 112 -1.61 17.02 4.13
C ALA A 112 -3.10 17.04 3.74
N GLY A 113 -3.56 16.01 3.00
CA GLY A 113 -4.97 15.86 2.66
C GLY A 113 -5.88 15.54 3.84
N GLU A 114 -5.43 14.83 4.86
CA GLU A 114 -6.17 14.60 6.10
C GLU A 114 -6.38 15.90 6.88
N VAL A 115 -5.33 16.71 6.99
CA VAL A 115 -5.41 18.05 7.60
C VAL A 115 -6.27 18.97 6.74
N GLY A 116 -6.10 18.97 5.41
CA GLY A 116 -6.88 19.82 4.51
C GLY A 116 -8.39 19.63 4.64
N ARG A 117 -8.85 18.40 4.83
CA ARG A 117 -10.28 18.10 5.06
C ARG A 117 -10.84 18.65 6.39
N THR A 118 -10.00 18.97 7.36
CA THR A 118 -10.43 19.62 8.60
C THR A 118 -10.43 21.14 8.49
N LEU A 119 -9.70 21.70 7.51
CA LEU A 119 -9.53 23.15 7.33
C LEU A 119 -10.56 23.77 6.39
N ALA A 120 -11.02 23.03 5.38
CA ALA A 120 -11.96 23.53 4.39
C ALA A 120 -12.84 22.42 3.83
N GLU A 121 -14.08 22.78 3.54
CA GLU A 121 -15.04 21.95 2.83
C GLU A 121 -15.28 22.53 1.43
N PHE A 122 -15.38 21.67 0.42
CA PHE A 122 -15.49 22.07 -0.97
C PHE A 122 -16.80 21.59 -1.56
N ALA A 123 -17.52 22.51 -2.19
CA ALA A 123 -18.67 22.20 -3.02
C ALA A 123 -18.30 22.42 -4.51
N PHE A 124 -17.70 21.44 -5.15
CA PHE A 124 -17.44 21.49 -6.60
C PHE A 124 -18.69 21.17 -7.42
N GLN A 125 -18.73 21.61 -8.66
CA GLN A 125 -19.86 21.42 -9.57
C GLN A 125 -20.26 19.93 -9.79
N HIS A 126 -19.39 18.99 -9.42
CA HIS A 126 -19.60 17.54 -9.46
C HIS A 126 -19.37 16.84 -8.11
N ALA A 127 -19.26 17.59 -7.03
CA ALA A 127 -18.97 17.07 -5.68
C ALA A 127 -20.22 16.55 -4.94
N GLN A 128 -21.13 15.89 -5.62
CA GLN A 128 -22.18 15.09 -4.96
C GLN A 128 -21.63 13.86 -4.23
N LEU A 129 -20.29 13.72 -4.13
CA LEU A 129 -19.64 12.47 -3.70
C LEU A 129 -19.35 12.37 -2.21
N GLU A 130 -19.26 13.46 -1.46
CA GLU A 130 -18.95 13.35 -0.02
C GLU A 130 -20.19 13.20 0.87
N LEU A 131 -21.33 13.74 0.48
CA LEU A 131 -22.62 13.43 1.12
C LEU A 131 -23.17 12.05 0.71
N GLY A 132 -22.55 11.39 -0.28
CA GLY A 132 -22.96 10.07 -0.77
C GLY A 132 -22.57 8.90 0.13
N SER A 133 -21.76 9.09 1.17
CA SER A 133 -21.54 8.05 2.16
C SER A 133 -22.56 8.20 3.30
N ASN A 134 -23.25 7.10 3.61
CA ASN A 134 -24.18 7.04 4.76
C ASN A 134 -23.55 7.56 6.06
N LEU A 135 -22.24 7.40 6.20
CA LEU A 135 -21.49 7.85 7.38
C LEU A 135 -21.32 9.37 7.44
N ALA A 136 -21.09 10.05 6.31
CA ALA A 136 -20.99 11.51 6.26
C ALA A 136 -22.34 12.15 6.55
N PHE A 137 -23.41 11.58 6.00
CA PHE A 137 -24.78 12.02 6.26
C PHE A 137 -25.16 11.87 7.74
N LEU A 138 -24.85 10.72 8.36
CA LEU A 138 -25.09 10.50 9.80
C LEU A 138 -24.33 11.50 10.66
N ARG A 139 -23.05 11.76 10.35
CA ARG A 139 -22.25 12.75 11.09
C ARG A 139 -22.85 14.17 11.00
N ALA A 140 -23.31 14.55 9.82
CA ALA A 140 -23.97 15.85 9.65
C ALA A 140 -25.29 15.93 10.44
N LEU A 141 -26.06 14.85 10.46
CA LEU A 141 -27.30 14.74 11.23
C LEU A 141 -27.03 14.80 12.73
N ASP A 142 -26.04 14.06 13.24
CA ASP A 142 -25.65 14.04 14.65
C ASP A 142 -25.13 15.43 15.10
N ALA A 143 -24.35 16.09 14.22
CA ALA A 143 -23.88 17.45 14.47
C ALA A 143 -25.05 18.47 14.53
N PHE A 144 -26.00 18.35 13.62
CA PHE A 144 -27.22 19.19 13.60
C PHE A 144 -28.10 18.93 14.82
N ALA A 145 -28.21 17.67 15.26
CA ALA A 145 -28.95 17.29 16.47
C ALA A 145 -28.23 17.66 17.79
N GLY A 146 -27.02 18.19 17.73
CA GLY A 146 -26.23 18.53 18.94
C GLY A 146 -25.69 17.29 19.68
N GLN A 147 -25.70 16.12 19.07
CA GLN A 147 -25.35 14.81 19.68
C GLN A 147 -23.88 14.41 19.47
N THR A 148 -23.01 15.38 19.31
CA THR A 148 -21.58 15.13 18.97
C THR A 148 -20.85 14.33 20.06
N GLU A 149 -21.16 14.50 21.32
CA GLU A 149 -20.56 13.78 22.44
C GLU A 149 -21.00 12.30 22.43
N LEU A 150 -22.28 12.02 22.27
CA LEU A 150 -22.80 10.65 22.17
C LEU A 150 -22.21 9.91 20.97
N TYR A 151 -22.03 10.60 19.84
CA TYR A 151 -21.32 10.03 18.69
C TYR A 151 -19.87 9.67 19.01
N ARG A 152 -19.14 10.52 19.77
CA ARG A 152 -17.76 10.22 20.16
C ARG A 152 -17.66 8.99 21.06
N GLU A 153 -18.53 8.90 22.08
CA GLU A 153 -18.60 7.73 22.95
C GLU A 153 -18.90 6.45 22.16
N TYR A 154 -19.92 6.51 21.28
CA TYR A 154 -20.25 5.38 20.40
C TYR A 154 -19.07 4.98 19.51
N ALA A 155 -18.43 5.96 18.87
CA ALA A 155 -17.29 5.70 17.97
C ALA A 155 -16.10 5.06 18.69
N GLN A 156 -15.87 5.44 19.96
CA GLN A 156 -14.84 4.84 20.79
C GLN A 156 -15.16 3.38 21.11
N VAL A 157 -16.34 3.11 21.65
CA VAL A 157 -16.79 1.75 22.00
C VAL A 157 -16.82 0.85 20.76
N TYR A 158 -17.27 1.38 19.62
CA TYR A 158 -17.26 0.64 18.36
C TYR A 158 -15.85 0.29 17.89
N ALA A 159 -14.89 1.22 18.04
CA ALA A 159 -13.49 0.94 17.70
C ALA A 159 -12.89 -0.15 18.60
N GLU A 160 -13.19 -0.13 19.89
CA GLU A 160 -12.77 -1.15 20.85
C GLU A 160 -13.38 -2.53 20.50
N LEU A 161 -14.66 -2.57 20.13
CA LEU A 161 -15.32 -3.80 19.69
C LEU A 161 -14.64 -4.39 18.43
N VAL A 162 -14.42 -3.58 17.40
CA VAL A 162 -13.78 -4.02 16.16
C VAL A 162 -12.37 -4.54 16.41
N GLU A 163 -11.61 -3.92 17.33
CA GLU A 163 -10.26 -4.40 17.66
C GLU A 163 -10.32 -5.72 18.44
N ALA A 164 -11.24 -5.87 19.39
CA ALA A 164 -11.45 -7.11 20.12
C ALA A 164 -11.88 -8.27 19.19
N GLU A 165 -12.75 -8.01 18.22
CA GLU A 165 -13.15 -9.01 17.20
C GLU A 165 -11.95 -9.44 16.33
N ARG A 166 -11.08 -8.51 15.95
CA ARG A 166 -9.85 -8.82 15.19
C ARG A 166 -8.86 -9.65 16.01
N GLU A 167 -8.71 -9.33 17.28
CA GLU A 167 -7.84 -10.08 18.18
C GLU A 167 -8.37 -11.49 18.41
N ALA A 168 -9.67 -11.67 18.58
CA ALA A 168 -10.32 -12.97 18.68
C ALA A 168 -10.08 -13.81 17.40
N ALA A 169 -10.31 -13.23 16.22
CA ALA A 169 -10.08 -13.92 14.94
C ALA A 169 -8.61 -14.35 14.76
N ARG A 170 -7.65 -13.47 15.11
CA ARG A 170 -6.21 -13.83 15.08
C ARG A 170 -5.88 -14.98 16.01
N THR A 171 -6.46 -14.98 17.22
CA THR A 171 -6.23 -16.04 18.20
C THR A 171 -6.79 -17.37 17.74
N GLU A 172 -7.95 -17.38 17.08
CA GLU A 172 -8.54 -18.57 16.47
C GLU A 172 -7.67 -19.15 15.36
N ASP A 173 -7.15 -18.27 14.47
CA ASP A 173 -6.23 -18.68 13.39
C ASP A 173 -4.94 -19.28 13.97
N GLU A 174 -4.36 -18.65 14.98
CA GLU A 174 -3.14 -19.14 15.65
C GLU A 174 -3.37 -20.49 16.34
N LEU A 175 -4.52 -20.70 16.97
CA LEU A 175 -4.91 -21.98 17.57
C LEU A 175 -5.03 -23.08 16.51
N SER A 176 -5.71 -22.80 15.42
CA SER A 176 -5.87 -23.71 14.29
C SER A 176 -4.51 -24.13 13.70
N ASP A 177 -3.60 -23.17 13.49
CA ASP A 177 -2.25 -23.44 13.01
C ASP A 177 -1.43 -24.28 14.00
N ARG A 178 -1.56 -24.02 15.31
CA ARG A 178 -0.91 -24.84 16.35
C ARG A 178 -1.42 -26.27 16.36
N GLU A 179 -2.72 -26.49 16.29
CA GLU A 179 -3.32 -27.82 16.23
C GLU A 179 -2.86 -28.60 14.99
N LEU A 180 -2.81 -27.94 13.83
CA LEU A 180 -2.32 -28.55 12.59
C LEU A 180 -0.83 -28.92 12.70
N ARG A 181 -0.01 -28.03 13.29
CA ARG A 181 1.43 -28.29 13.53
C ARG A 181 1.61 -29.46 14.50
N GLU A 182 0.84 -29.49 15.58
CA GLU A 182 0.91 -30.56 16.57
C GLU A 182 0.54 -31.93 15.97
N ARG A 183 -0.53 -31.98 15.16
CA ARG A 183 -0.93 -33.19 14.46
C ARG A 183 0.18 -33.68 13.53
N ARG A 184 0.78 -32.79 12.72
CA ARG A 184 1.91 -33.14 11.84
C ARG A 184 3.13 -33.66 12.62
N LEU A 185 3.43 -33.08 13.78
CA LEU A 185 4.53 -33.54 14.62
C LEU A 185 4.24 -34.92 15.22
N ARG A 186 3.02 -35.17 15.72
CA ARG A 186 2.60 -36.49 16.21
C ARG A 186 2.71 -37.55 15.12
N ASP A 187 2.26 -37.26 13.91
CA ASP A 187 2.37 -38.18 12.78
C ASP A 187 3.82 -38.51 12.44
N ARG A 188 4.71 -37.49 12.48
CA ARG A 188 6.15 -37.70 12.25
C ARG A 188 6.80 -38.53 13.35
N VAL A 189 6.47 -38.28 14.61
CA VAL A 189 6.95 -39.07 15.74
C VAL A 189 6.48 -40.52 15.61
N ALA A 190 5.21 -40.74 15.35
CA ALA A 190 4.66 -42.10 15.16
C ALA A 190 5.30 -42.84 13.97
N ALA A 191 5.66 -42.11 12.90
CA ALA A 191 6.37 -42.69 11.77
C ALA A 191 7.81 -43.10 12.14
N LEU A 192 8.53 -42.25 12.89
CA LEU A 192 9.88 -42.57 13.38
C LEU A 192 9.88 -43.73 14.38
N GLU A 193 8.91 -43.76 15.28
CA GLU A 193 8.76 -44.88 16.23
C GLU A 193 8.48 -46.22 15.53
N ARG A 194 7.69 -46.22 14.46
CA ARG A 194 7.46 -47.41 13.62
C ARG A 194 8.69 -47.86 12.87
N LEU A 195 9.48 -46.92 12.38
CA LEU A 195 10.72 -47.21 11.62
C LEU A 195 11.86 -47.69 12.54
N GLN A 196 11.86 -47.28 13.82
CA GLN A 196 12.93 -47.58 14.80
C GLN A 196 14.34 -47.49 14.18
N PRO A 197 14.70 -46.34 13.56
CA PRO A 197 15.96 -46.24 12.85
C PRO A 197 17.14 -46.48 13.76
N ALA A 198 18.02 -47.39 13.37
CA ALA A 198 19.25 -47.65 14.12
C ALA A 198 20.26 -46.51 13.91
N PRO A 199 21.17 -46.25 14.90
CA PRO A 199 22.25 -45.31 14.70
C PRO A 199 23.08 -45.67 13.45
N ASN A 200 23.32 -44.71 12.57
CA ASN A 200 24.03 -44.85 11.28
C ASN A 200 23.31 -45.62 10.14
N GLU A 201 22.12 -46.20 10.37
CA GLU A 201 21.38 -46.94 9.36
C GLU A 201 21.23 -46.20 8.03
N HIS A 202 20.92 -44.88 8.09
CA HIS A 202 20.81 -44.05 6.89
C HIS A 202 22.11 -44.01 6.10
N GLY A 203 23.27 -43.91 6.76
CA GLY A 203 24.60 -43.94 6.15
C GLY A 203 24.88 -45.26 5.46
N GLU A 204 24.57 -46.37 6.14
CA GLU A 204 24.74 -47.73 5.60
C GLU A 204 23.83 -48.01 4.40
N LEU A 205 22.55 -47.64 4.51
CA LEU A 205 21.59 -47.80 3.42
C LEU A 205 22.00 -46.96 2.19
N ARG A 206 22.50 -45.75 2.38
CA ARG A 206 23.00 -44.89 1.31
C ARG A 206 24.23 -45.49 0.62
N ALA A 207 25.16 -46.06 1.41
CA ALA A 207 26.33 -46.75 0.87
C ALA A 207 25.92 -47.98 0.08
N ARG A 208 24.98 -48.80 0.58
CA ARG A 208 24.44 -49.98 -0.14
C ARG A 208 23.75 -49.56 -1.45
N LEU A 209 22.92 -48.51 -1.43
CA LEU A 209 22.28 -47.96 -2.63
C LEU A 209 23.31 -47.53 -3.68
N ALA A 210 24.40 -46.88 -3.27
CA ALA A 210 25.45 -46.47 -4.19
C ALA A 210 26.16 -47.68 -4.80
N VAL A 211 26.39 -48.75 -4.05
CA VAL A 211 26.98 -50.01 -4.56
C VAL A 211 26.03 -50.69 -5.54
N LEU A 212 24.75 -50.82 -5.19
CA LEU A 212 23.76 -51.43 -6.06
C LEU A 212 23.54 -50.63 -7.35
N GLY A 213 23.54 -49.28 -7.27
CA GLY A 213 23.49 -48.43 -8.46
C GLY A 213 24.65 -48.68 -9.42
N ARG A 214 25.88 -48.72 -8.91
CA ARG A 214 27.07 -49.04 -9.71
C ARG A 214 27.01 -50.45 -10.30
N ALA A 215 26.56 -51.44 -9.53
CA ALA A 215 26.38 -52.79 -10.02
C ALA A 215 25.37 -52.83 -11.16
N ARG A 216 24.25 -52.14 -11.05
CA ARG A 216 23.27 -52.05 -12.15
C ARG A 216 23.85 -51.42 -13.37
N ASP A 217 24.55 -50.31 -13.25
CA ASP A 217 25.19 -49.61 -14.38
C ASP A 217 26.23 -50.53 -15.07
N PHE A 218 26.97 -51.30 -14.25
CA PHE A 218 27.91 -52.29 -14.78
C PHE A 218 27.21 -53.43 -15.54
N PHE A 219 26.12 -53.96 -15.00
CA PHE A 219 25.34 -55.00 -15.69
C PHE A 219 24.73 -54.51 -17.00
N GLU A 220 24.21 -53.29 -17.01
CA GLU A 220 23.67 -52.64 -18.21
C GLU A 220 24.78 -52.44 -19.28
N LEU A 221 25.96 -51.99 -18.84
CA LEU A 221 27.09 -51.85 -19.74
C LEU A 221 27.56 -53.22 -20.29
N ALA A 222 27.69 -54.23 -19.43
CA ALA A 222 28.06 -55.58 -19.83
C ALA A 222 27.05 -56.21 -20.80
N ALA A 223 25.74 -56.01 -20.55
CA ALA A 223 24.69 -56.46 -21.47
C ALA A 223 24.79 -55.77 -22.86
N ARG A 224 25.06 -54.45 -22.87
CA ARG A 224 25.28 -53.70 -24.11
C ARG A 224 26.50 -54.19 -24.87
N VAL A 225 27.61 -54.42 -24.18
CA VAL A 225 28.84 -54.95 -24.78
C VAL A 225 28.58 -56.35 -25.37
N LYS A 226 27.93 -57.24 -24.62
CA LYS A 226 27.58 -58.60 -25.09
C LYS A 226 26.66 -58.55 -26.31
N ALA A 227 25.66 -57.69 -26.32
CA ALA A 227 24.75 -57.51 -27.45
C ALA A 227 25.52 -57.07 -28.74
N VAL A 228 26.50 -56.19 -28.61
CA VAL A 228 27.27 -55.66 -29.71
C VAL A 228 28.26 -56.72 -30.19
N LEU A 229 28.90 -57.48 -29.31
CA LEU A 229 29.93 -58.44 -29.64
C LEU A 229 29.40 -59.77 -30.20
N CYS A 230 28.27 -60.26 -29.63
CA CYS A 230 27.84 -61.66 -29.92
C CYS A 230 26.38 -61.79 -30.38
N GLU A 231 25.43 -60.84 -29.97
CA GLU A 231 23.99 -61.07 -30.10
C GLU A 231 23.32 -60.29 -31.25
N ARG A 232 23.97 -59.28 -31.82
CA ARG A 232 23.43 -58.45 -32.88
C ARG A 232 23.72 -59.00 -34.25
N GLU A 233 22.76 -58.97 -35.18
CA GLU A 233 23.06 -59.26 -36.60
C GLU A 233 24.18 -58.34 -37.09
N GLY A 234 25.24 -58.90 -37.61
CA GLY A 234 26.48 -58.18 -37.91
C GLY A 234 27.36 -57.95 -36.69
N SER A 235 27.32 -58.87 -35.70
CA SER A 235 28.18 -58.82 -34.52
C SER A 235 29.67 -59.01 -34.94
N VAL A 236 30.56 -58.55 -34.05
CA VAL A 236 32.01 -58.75 -34.29
C VAL A 236 32.34 -60.23 -34.48
N GLU A 237 31.61 -61.10 -33.79
CA GLU A 237 31.74 -62.58 -33.95
C GLU A 237 31.28 -63.02 -35.32
N ASP A 238 30.22 -62.52 -35.90
CA ASP A 238 29.75 -62.79 -37.24
C ASP A 238 30.75 -62.32 -38.32
N GLU A 239 31.25 -61.06 -38.13
CA GLU A 239 32.23 -60.47 -39.04
C GLU A 239 33.57 -61.29 -39.06
N LEU A 240 34.07 -61.65 -37.88
CA LEU A 240 35.27 -62.50 -37.78
C LEU A 240 35.03 -63.86 -38.34
N SER A 241 33.87 -64.50 -38.16
CA SER A 241 33.53 -65.78 -38.70
C SER A 241 33.41 -65.77 -40.24
N ALA A 242 32.99 -64.62 -40.81
CA ALA A 242 32.95 -64.43 -42.28
C ALA A 242 34.33 -64.20 -42.90
N LEU A 243 35.29 -63.62 -42.16
CA LEU A 243 36.65 -63.39 -42.61
C LEU A 243 37.58 -64.67 -42.60
N VAL A 244 37.23 -65.66 -41.79
CA VAL A 244 37.95 -66.90 -41.59
C VAL A 244 37.48 -67.97 -42.54
N ARG A 245 36.41 -67.81 -43.30
CA ARG A 245 35.93 -68.66 -44.39
C ARG A 245 36.42 -68.14 -45.72
#